data_3793c8dacc024c1fe1a54b461b63c256
#
_entry.id   3793c8dacc024c1fe1a54b461b63c256
#
_cell.length_a   1.000
_cell.length_b   1.000
_cell.length_c   1.000
_cell.angle_alpha   90.00
_cell.angle_beta   90.00
_cell.angle_gamma   90.00
#
_symmetry.space_group_name_H-M   'P 1'
#
loop_
_entity.id
_entity.type
_entity.pdbx_description
1 polymer ?
#
loop_
_entity_poly.entity_id
_entity_poly.type
_entity_poly.pdbx_seq_one_letter_code
_entity_poly.pdbx_strand_id
1 'polypeptide(L)'
;MIKWAPLLLTGFAFNVAISLMAMAIGTVAGVGLGLAMLAEGRILPRLAWCATQVFRNVPWLVLLFFVMFLVPFQITVFGLRVPLPDWVKATFGFSLPVMANVAEIVRGAVRSVPNTQWEAAESLAFTRRQTMWRIILPQCAKRMLPPWMNVYSLIAMATVQASIVGVTEMLTLTAQVHAAEGGRPELFAPLYGFALLCFFLYCYPIDRFTAALERRFETR
;
A
#
# COMPACT_ATOMS: atom_id res chain seq x y z
N MET A 1 -13.21 28.46 7.18
CA MET A 1 -12.90 27.40 6.21
C MET A 1 -12.01 27.88 5.07
N ILE A 2 -12.40 28.88 4.27
CA ILE A 2 -11.62 29.35 3.10
C ILE A 2 -10.16 29.71 3.45
N LYS A 3 -9.95 30.38 4.58
CA LYS A 3 -8.62 30.77 5.10
C LYS A 3 -7.69 29.54 5.31
N TRP A 4 -8.22 28.42 5.80
CA TRP A 4 -7.45 27.25 6.18
C TRP A 4 -7.39 26.15 5.10
N ALA A 5 -8.27 26.23 4.08
CA ALA A 5 -8.34 25.23 3.03
C ALA A 5 -6.98 24.97 2.33
N PRO A 6 -6.16 25.99 1.97
CA PRO A 6 -4.86 25.73 1.33
C PRO A 6 -3.94 24.91 2.22
N LEU A 7 -3.87 25.21 3.54
CA LEU A 7 -3.05 24.47 4.50
C LEU A 7 -3.51 23.01 4.63
N LEU A 8 -4.82 22.80 4.75
CA LEU A 8 -5.38 21.44 4.85
C LEU A 8 -5.15 20.63 3.58
N LEU A 9 -5.25 21.26 2.39
CA LEU A 9 -4.96 20.62 1.12
C LEU A 9 -3.46 20.24 0.97
N THR A 10 -2.54 21.02 1.53
CA THR A 10 -1.11 20.59 1.56
C THR A 10 -0.91 19.35 2.42
N GLY A 11 -1.59 19.28 3.58
CA GLY A 11 -1.61 18.07 4.42
C GLY A 11 -2.19 16.87 3.68
N PHE A 12 -3.29 17.07 2.94
CA PHE A 12 -3.89 16.01 2.12
C PHE A 12 -2.94 15.54 0.99
N ALA A 13 -2.31 16.48 0.29
CA ALA A 13 -1.32 16.14 -0.73
C ALA A 13 -0.16 15.31 -0.14
N PHE A 14 0.20 15.56 1.11
CA PHE A 14 1.21 14.79 1.82
C PHE A 14 0.73 13.36 2.14
N ASN A 15 -0.54 13.16 2.55
CA ASN A 15 -1.14 11.83 2.69
C ASN A 15 -1.08 11.05 1.36
N VAL A 16 -1.45 11.70 0.25
CA VAL A 16 -1.37 11.10 -1.09
C VAL A 16 0.07 10.72 -1.44
N ALA A 17 1.05 11.59 -1.16
CA ALA A 17 2.46 11.29 -1.40
C ALA A 17 2.95 10.07 -0.59
N ILE A 18 2.62 10.00 0.70
CA ILE A 18 2.94 8.85 1.57
C ILE A 18 2.31 7.57 1.00
N SER A 19 1.02 7.61 0.61
CA SER A 19 0.32 6.44 0.07
C SER A 19 0.93 5.94 -1.24
N LEU A 20 1.28 6.84 -2.15
CA LEU A 20 1.93 6.49 -3.42
C LEU A 20 3.32 5.88 -3.20
N MET A 21 4.13 6.47 -2.32
CA MET A 21 5.47 5.94 -2.00
C MET A 21 5.37 4.57 -1.31
N ALA A 22 4.48 4.42 -0.32
CA ALA A 22 4.26 3.14 0.36
C ALA A 22 3.79 2.07 -0.62
N MET A 23 2.90 2.44 -1.56
CA MET A 23 2.42 1.53 -2.60
C MET A 23 3.52 1.14 -3.58
N ALA A 24 4.37 2.06 -3.99
CA ALA A 24 5.50 1.79 -4.88
C ALA A 24 6.50 0.81 -4.24
N ILE A 25 6.94 1.12 -3.02
CA ILE A 25 7.88 0.27 -2.25
C ILE A 25 7.26 -1.11 -1.99
N GLY A 26 6.03 -1.12 -1.47
CA GLY A 26 5.32 -2.34 -1.14
C GLY A 26 5.02 -3.21 -2.37
N THR A 27 4.76 -2.60 -3.54
CA THR A 27 4.55 -3.34 -4.80
C THR A 27 5.83 -4.04 -5.25
N VAL A 28 6.97 -3.34 -5.28
CA VAL A 28 8.25 -3.94 -5.69
C VAL A 28 8.62 -5.10 -4.75
N ALA A 29 8.57 -4.87 -3.44
CA ALA A 29 8.87 -5.89 -2.44
C ALA A 29 7.84 -7.05 -2.49
N GLY A 30 6.56 -6.73 -2.67
CA GLY A 30 5.46 -7.70 -2.73
C GLY A 30 5.50 -8.61 -3.95
N VAL A 31 5.84 -8.06 -5.12
CA VAL A 31 6.08 -8.89 -6.32
C VAL A 31 7.22 -9.87 -6.06
N GLY A 32 8.35 -9.41 -5.50
CA GLY A 32 9.47 -10.28 -5.14
C GLY A 32 9.06 -11.38 -4.15
N LEU A 33 8.33 -11.01 -3.10
CA LEU A 33 7.84 -11.95 -2.08
C LEU A 33 6.82 -12.95 -2.66
N GLY A 34 5.91 -12.48 -3.52
CA GLY A 34 4.93 -13.32 -4.22
C GLY A 34 5.59 -14.34 -5.15
N LEU A 35 6.62 -13.92 -5.91
CA LEU A 35 7.41 -14.82 -6.72
C LEU A 35 8.22 -15.82 -5.88
N ALA A 36 8.75 -15.39 -4.72
CA ALA A 36 9.41 -16.28 -3.78
C ALA A 36 8.49 -17.37 -3.23
N MET A 37 7.20 -17.07 -3.01
CA MET A 37 6.18 -18.07 -2.63
C MET A 37 5.89 -19.10 -3.73
N LEU A 38 6.22 -18.78 -4.98
CA LEU A 38 6.02 -19.66 -6.15
C LEU A 38 7.31 -20.35 -6.60
N ALA A 39 8.43 -20.06 -5.93
CA ALA A 39 9.72 -20.64 -6.26
C ALA A 39 9.75 -22.17 -6.02
N GLU A 40 10.70 -22.84 -6.68
CA GLU A 40 10.96 -24.25 -6.46
C GLU A 40 11.63 -24.49 -5.10
N GLY A 41 11.41 -25.67 -4.55
CA GLY A 41 11.94 -26.03 -3.24
C GLY A 41 10.92 -25.87 -2.09
N ARG A 42 11.38 -26.14 -0.86
CA ARG A 42 10.49 -26.17 0.31
C ARG A 42 10.73 -25.04 1.29
N ILE A 43 11.94 -24.52 1.39
CA ILE A 43 12.31 -23.54 2.42
C ILE A 43 11.87 -22.14 2.03
N LEU A 44 12.32 -21.65 0.86
CA LEU A 44 12.03 -20.29 0.40
C LEU A 44 10.52 -19.99 0.29
N PRO A 45 9.68 -20.85 -0.34
CA PRO A 45 8.24 -20.62 -0.39
C PRO A 45 7.57 -20.58 0.99
N ARG A 46 8.03 -21.41 1.93
CA ARG A 46 7.49 -21.45 3.30
C ARG A 46 7.83 -20.16 4.07
N LEU A 47 9.10 -19.72 4.01
CA LEU A 47 9.53 -18.49 4.65
C LEU A 47 8.81 -17.26 4.07
N ALA A 48 8.70 -17.19 2.75
CA ALA A 48 7.97 -16.13 2.07
C ALA A 48 6.48 -16.13 2.45
N TRP A 49 5.86 -17.29 2.53
CA TRP A 49 4.48 -17.44 2.98
C TRP A 49 4.31 -17.00 4.44
N CYS A 50 5.19 -17.45 5.36
CA CYS A 50 5.14 -17.03 6.75
C CYS A 50 5.27 -15.51 6.90
N ALA A 51 6.24 -14.89 6.21
CA ALA A 51 6.40 -13.44 6.21
C ALA A 51 5.14 -12.73 5.71
N THR A 52 4.55 -13.20 4.60
CA THR A 52 3.29 -12.66 4.06
C THR A 52 2.17 -12.76 5.09
N GLN A 53 2.00 -13.90 5.77
CA GLN A 53 0.94 -14.07 6.76
C GLN A 53 1.13 -13.16 7.98
N VAL A 54 2.36 -12.96 8.44
CA VAL A 54 2.66 -12.04 9.55
C VAL A 54 2.23 -10.61 9.18
N PHE A 55 2.80 -10.04 8.11
CA PHE A 55 2.54 -8.64 7.75
C PHE A 55 1.12 -8.37 7.25
N ARG A 56 0.40 -9.39 6.78
CA ARG A 56 -0.98 -9.27 6.35
C ARG A 56 -1.98 -9.29 7.49
N ASN A 57 -1.70 -10.02 8.57
CA ASN A 57 -2.64 -10.25 9.66
C ASN A 57 -2.36 -9.38 10.92
N VAL A 58 -1.26 -8.63 10.95
CA VAL A 58 -0.97 -7.68 12.03
C VAL A 58 -1.80 -6.40 11.81
N PRO A 59 -2.41 -5.82 12.86
CA PRO A 59 -3.06 -4.52 12.75
C PRO A 59 -2.08 -3.44 12.27
N TRP A 60 -2.47 -2.70 11.22
CA TRP A 60 -1.57 -1.74 10.56
C TRP A 60 -1.05 -0.65 11.51
N LEU A 61 -1.91 -0.16 12.41
CA LEU A 61 -1.51 0.84 13.39
C LEU A 61 -0.44 0.30 14.36
N VAL A 62 -0.57 -0.95 14.81
CA VAL A 62 0.43 -1.59 15.68
C VAL A 62 1.76 -1.75 14.94
N LEU A 63 1.71 -2.15 13.68
CA LEU A 63 2.90 -2.25 12.83
C LEU A 63 3.57 -0.89 12.63
N LEU A 64 2.76 0.16 12.43
CA LEU A 64 3.24 1.52 12.30
C LEU A 64 3.97 1.98 13.57
N PHE A 65 3.40 1.77 14.76
CA PHE A 65 4.06 2.04 16.03
C PHE A 65 5.38 1.26 16.14
N PHE A 66 5.35 -0.02 15.82
CA PHE A 66 6.54 -0.87 15.90
C PHE A 66 7.68 -0.31 15.02
N VAL A 67 7.38 0.09 13.79
CA VAL A 67 8.37 0.69 12.88
C VAL A 67 8.85 2.03 13.40
N MET A 68 7.95 2.89 13.89
CA MET A 68 8.31 4.22 14.39
C MET A 68 9.26 4.17 15.58
N PHE A 69 9.10 3.19 16.49
CA PHE A 69 9.94 3.06 17.69
C PHE A 69 11.18 2.18 17.49
N LEU A 70 11.10 1.20 16.57
CA LEU A 70 12.22 0.30 16.29
C LEU A 70 13.27 0.95 15.36
N VAL A 71 12.81 1.72 14.37
CA VAL A 71 13.70 2.37 13.41
C VAL A 71 14.28 3.65 14.04
N PRO A 72 15.62 3.80 14.09
CA PRO A 72 16.25 4.96 14.71
C PRO A 72 15.91 6.26 13.96
N PHE A 73 15.96 7.39 14.69
CA PHE A 73 15.71 8.73 14.11
C PHE A 73 16.86 9.21 13.21
N GLN A 74 18.01 8.56 13.30
CA GLN A 74 19.20 8.87 12.49
C GLN A 74 19.91 7.57 12.14
N ILE A 75 20.38 7.48 10.91
CA ILE A 75 21.27 6.39 10.47
C ILE A 75 22.63 6.98 10.12
N THR A 76 23.70 6.27 10.49
CA THR A 76 25.06 6.66 10.10
C THR A 76 25.44 5.88 8.86
N VAL A 77 25.57 6.59 7.72
CA VAL A 77 25.99 6.02 6.43
C VAL A 77 27.32 6.65 6.05
N PHE A 78 28.36 5.86 5.89
CA PHE A 78 29.72 6.31 5.59
C PHE A 78 30.24 7.43 6.52
N GLY A 79 29.89 7.37 7.83
CA GLY A 79 30.30 8.38 8.82
C GLY A 79 29.43 9.66 8.83
N LEU A 80 28.50 9.81 7.92
CA LEU A 80 27.53 10.92 7.88
C LEU A 80 26.25 10.52 8.63
N ARG A 81 25.79 11.39 9.53
CA ARG A 81 24.50 11.20 10.22
C ARG A 81 23.37 11.72 9.33
N VAL A 82 22.57 10.80 8.81
CA VAL A 82 21.40 11.12 7.98
C VAL A 82 20.16 11.04 8.87
N PRO A 83 19.43 12.14 9.07
CA PRO A 83 18.18 12.12 9.83
C PRO A 83 17.13 11.34 9.03
N LEU A 84 16.35 10.51 9.72
CA LEU A 84 15.18 9.80 9.17
C LEU A 84 13.91 10.52 9.65
N PRO A 85 13.29 11.36 8.83
CA PRO A 85 12.04 12.02 9.17
C PRO A 85 10.92 11.01 9.44
N ASP A 86 10.00 11.36 10.34
CA ASP A 86 8.92 10.45 10.76
C ASP A 86 8.04 9.99 9.60
N TRP A 87 7.81 10.85 8.62
CA TRP A 87 7.06 10.47 7.41
C TRP A 87 7.72 9.36 6.58
N VAL A 88 9.07 9.31 6.57
CA VAL A 88 9.82 8.22 5.88
C VAL A 88 9.58 6.91 6.61
N LYS A 89 9.68 6.92 7.94
CA LYS A 89 9.40 5.75 8.77
C LYS A 89 7.95 5.30 8.62
N ALA A 90 7.00 6.24 8.63
CA ALA A 90 5.59 5.95 8.41
C ALA A 90 5.35 5.33 7.02
N THR A 91 5.96 5.90 5.97
CA THR A 91 5.90 5.35 4.60
C THR A 91 6.40 3.91 4.55
N PHE A 92 7.54 3.64 5.20
CA PHE A 92 8.07 2.28 5.31
C PHE A 92 7.11 1.36 6.09
N GLY A 93 6.57 1.83 7.22
CA GLY A 93 5.58 1.09 8.01
C GLY A 93 4.36 0.69 7.19
N PHE A 94 3.81 1.60 6.40
CA PHE A 94 2.69 1.32 5.48
C PHE A 94 3.09 0.42 4.31
N SER A 95 4.34 0.43 3.87
CA SER A 95 4.78 -0.44 2.76
C SER A 95 4.79 -1.93 3.13
N LEU A 96 4.89 -2.29 4.41
CA LEU A 96 4.93 -3.69 4.84
C LEU A 96 3.60 -4.43 4.63
N PRO A 97 2.44 -3.92 5.07
CA PRO A 97 1.16 -4.56 4.75
C PRO A 97 0.84 -4.50 3.25
N VAL A 98 1.26 -3.44 2.53
CA VAL A 98 1.14 -3.40 1.06
C VAL A 98 1.94 -4.53 0.43
N MET A 99 3.19 -4.72 0.82
CA MET A 99 4.05 -5.83 0.36
C MET A 99 3.35 -7.19 0.54
N ALA A 100 2.78 -7.43 1.72
CA ALA A 100 2.12 -8.69 2.01
C ALA A 100 0.86 -8.91 1.16
N ASN A 101 0.04 -7.88 0.96
CA ASN A 101 -1.15 -7.96 0.13
C ASN A 101 -0.79 -8.14 -1.35
N VAL A 102 0.19 -7.41 -1.86
CA VAL A 102 0.67 -7.55 -3.25
C VAL A 102 1.27 -8.94 -3.49
N ALA A 103 2.03 -9.48 -2.53
CA ALA A 103 2.56 -10.84 -2.63
C ALA A 103 1.45 -11.88 -2.80
N GLU A 104 0.35 -11.72 -2.05
CA GLU A 104 -0.80 -12.63 -2.15
C GLU A 104 -1.57 -12.43 -3.47
N ILE A 105 -1.67 -11.19 -3.97
CA ILE A 105 -2.25 -10.89 -5.29
C ILE A 105 -1.46 -11.59 -6.39
N VAL A 106 -0.13 -11.51 -6.37
CA VAL A 106 0.75 -12.19 -7.34
C VAL A 106 0.55 -13.70 -7.26
N ARG A 107 0.63 -14.28 -6.05
CA ARG A 107 0.44 -15.71 -5.84
C ARG A 107 -0.93 -16.19 -6.30
N GLY A 108 -1.98 -15.47 -5.95
CA GLY A 108 -3.36 -15.77 -6.34
C GLY A 108 -3.57 -15.71 -7.85
N ALA A 109 -3.06 -14.67 -8.50
CA ALA A 109 -3.17 -14.49 -9.95
C ALA A 109 -2.46 -15.61 -10.72
N VAL A 110 -1.24 -15.99 -10.31
CA VAL A 110 -0.50 -17.09 -10.96
C VAL A 110 -1.21 -18.42 -10.76
N ARG A 111 -1.75 -18.69 -9.57
CA ARG A 111 -2.51 -19.93 -9.29
C ARG A 111 -3.86 -20.01 -10.00
N SER A 112 -4.42 -18.88 -10.42
CA SER A 112 -5.68 -18.86 -11.18
C SER A 112 -5.51 -19.22 -12.65
N VAL A 113 -4.27 -19.34 -13.15
CA VAL A 113 -4.00 -19.77 -14.53
C VAL A 113 -4.20 -21.28 -14.64
N PRO A 114 -5.02 -21.76 -15.58
CA PRO A 114 -5.27 -23.18 -15.77
C PRO A 114 -4.00 -23.98 -16.02
N ASN A 115 -3.93 -25.21 -15.49
CA ASN A 115 -2.78 -26.10 -15.66
C ASN A 115 -2.49 -26.41 -17.14
N THR A 116 -3.51 -26.41 -18.00
CA THR A 116 -3.37 -26.59 -19.44
C THR A 116 -2.38 -25.63 -20.09
N GLN A 117 -2.26 -24.40 -19.56
CA GLN A 117 -1.27 -23.41 -20.04
C GLN A 117 0.18 -23.85 -19.70
N TRP A 118 0.36 -24.45 -18.53
CA TRP A 118 1.64 -24.98 -18.08
C TRP A 118 2.03 -26.22 -18.87
N GLU A 119 1.10 -27.15 -19.08
CA GLU A 119 1.30 -28.37 -19.86
C GLU A 119 1.60 -28.06 -21.34
N ALA A 120 0.87 -27.11 -21.93
CA ALA A 120 1.14 -26.65 -23.31
C ALA A 120 2.53 -26.04 -23.45
N ALA A 121 2.98 -25.24 -22.49
CA ALA A 121 4.33 -24.69 -22.49
C ALA A 121 5.41 -25.76 -22.36
N GLU A 122 5.18 -26.77 -21.50
CA GLU A 122 6.07 -27.91 -21.31
C GLU A 122 6.18 -28.74 -22.59
N SER A 123 5.08 -28.96 -23.31
CA SER A 123 5.03 -29.66 -24.60
C SER A 123 5.86 -28.95 -25.69
N LEU A 124 6.04 -27.62 -25.55
CA LEU A 124 6.90 -26.80 -26.40
C LEU A 124 8.34 -26.69 -25.87
N ALA A 125 8.72 -27.53 -24.91
CA ALA A 125 10.04 -27.57 -24.27
C ALA A 125 10.44 -26.24 -23.56
N PHE A 126 9.48 -25.43 -23.12
CA PHE A 126 9.76 -24.26 -22.28
C PHE A 126 10.20 -24.71 -20.89
N THR A 127 11.28 -24.10 -20.37
CA THR A 127 11.62 -24.27 -18.97
C THR A 127 10.59 -23.57 -18.07
N ARG A 128 10.41 -24.02 -16.83
CA ARG A 128 9.48 -23.42 -15.87
C ARG A 128 9.70 -21.91 -15.73
N ARG A 129 10.94 -21.44 -15.72
CA ARG A 129 11.26 -20.02 -15.69
C ARG A 129 10.79 -19.28 -16.95
N GLN A 130 10.98 -19.86 -18.13
CA GLN A 130 10.51 -19.29 -19.39
C GLN A 130 8.98 -19.24 -19.42
N THR A 131 8.30 -20.31 -19.01
CA THR A 131 6.84 -20.37 -18.89
C THR A 131 6.34 -19.27 -17.97
N MET A 132 6.91 -19.12 -16.76
CA MET A 132 6.52 -18.10 -15.80
C MET A 132 6.63 -16.69 -16.39
N TRP A 133 7.79 -16.32 -16.95
CA TRP A 133 8.04 -14.95 -17.39
C TRP A 133 7.42 -14.57 -18.73
N ARG A 134 7.34 -15.53 -19.67
CA ARG A 134 6.88 -15.26 -21.04
C ARG A 134 5.40 -15.55 -21.26
N ILE A 135 4.80 -16.43 -20.48
CA ILE A 135 3.43 -16.91 -20.69
C ILE A 135 2.54 -16.51 -19.51
N ILE A 136 2.88 -16.90 -18.29
CA ILE A 136 2.00 -16.81 -17.13
C ILE A 136 1.90 -15.38 -16.59
N LEU A 137 3.01 -14.74 -16.22
CA LEU A 137 3.02 -13.40 -15.64
C LEU A 137 2.38 -12.33 -16.54
N PRO A 138 2.61 -12.30 -17.87
CA PRO A 138 1.94 -11.33 -18.73
C PRO A 138 0.42 -11.48 -18.74
N GLN A 139 -0.10 -12.71 -18.64
CA GLN A 139 -1.54 -12.95 -18.55
C GLN A 139 -2.11 -12.53 -17.19
N CYS A 140 -1.33 -12.72 -16.11
CA CYS A 140 -1.73 -12.35 -14.75
C CYS A 140 -1.80 -10.83 -14.54
N ALA A 141 -0.99 -10.03 -15.25
CA ALA A 141 -0.87 -8.59 -15.02
C ALA A 141 -2.23 -7.88 -15.04
N LYS A 142 -3.10 -8.21 -15.99
CA LYS A 142 -4.44 -7.62 -16.09
C LYS A 142 -5.34 -8.04 -14.91
N ARG A 143 -5.21 -9.28 -14.43
CA ARG A 143 -6.01 -9.81 -13.31
C ARG A 143 -5.52 -9.26 -11.96
N MET A 144 -4.26 -8.86 -11.85
CA MET A 144 -3.70 -8.27 -10.64
C MET A 144 -4.09 -6.81 -10.44
N LEU A 145 -4.45 -6.09 -11.51
CA LEU A 145 -4.69 -4.64 -11.47
C LEU A 145 -5.85 -4.24 -10.54
N PRO A 146 -7.07 -4.82 -10.63
CA PRO A 146 -8.16 -4.43 -9.75
C PRO A 146 -7.86 -4.65 -8.24
N PRO A 147 -7.43 -5.84 -7.80
CA PRO A 147 -7.10 -6.02 -6.37
C PRO A 147 -5.93 -5.15 -5.91
N TRP A 148 -4.98 -4.83 -6.80
CA TRP A 148 -3.90 -3.89 -6.51
C TRP A 148 -4.43 -2.46 -6.28
N MET A 149 -5.37 -1.99 -7.10
CA MET A 149 -6.03 -0.69 -6.93
C MET A 149 -6.86 -0.64 -5.64
N ASN A 150 -7.51 -1.74 -5.25
CA ASN A 150 -8.23 -1.84 -3.99
C ASN A 150 -7.27 -1.68 -2.78
N VAL A 151 -6.09 -2.33 -2.83
CA VAL A 151 -5.05 -2.12 -1.81
C VAL A 151 -4.60 -0.65 -1.78
N TYR A 152 -4.51 0.02 -2.94
CA TYR A 152 -4.15 1.43 -2.99
C TYR A 152 -5.20 2.32 -2.30
N SER A 153 -6.50 2.13 -2.56
CA SER A 153 -7.56 2.87 -1.87
C SER A 153 -7.49 2.66 -0.35
N LEU A 154 -7.29 1.41 0.10
CA LEU A 154 -7.17 1.10 1.52
C LEU A 154 -5.97 1.82 2.17
N ILE A 155 -4.81 1.83 1.51
CA ILE A 155 -3.62 2.49 2.07
C ILE A 155 -3.77 4.01 2.05
N ALA A 156 -4.37 4.59 1.01
CA ALA A 156 -4.63 6.03 0.95
C ALA A 156 -5.49 6.50 2.14
N MET A 157 -6.56 5.78 2.47
CA MET A 157 -7.38 6.05 3.65
C MET A 157 -6.64 5.78 4.97
N ALA A 158 -5.77 4.76 5.02
CA ALA A 158 -5.03 4.43 6.22
C ALA A 158 -3.95 5.46 6.60
N THR A 159 -3.51 6.30 5.66
CA THR A 159 -2.46 7.30 5.92
C THR A 159 -2.81 8.29 7.02
N VAL A 160 -4.11 8.49 7.34
CA VAL A 160 -4.54 9.30 8.49
C VAL A 160 -4.02 8.77 9.84
N GLN A 161 -3.69 7.48 9.92
CA GLN A 161 -3.08 6.87 11.11
C GLN A 161 -1.68 7.43 11.39
N ALA A 162 -1.02 8.03 10.40
CA ALA A 162 0.28 8.67 10.56
C ALA A 162 0.22 9.84 11.54
N SER A 163 -0.94 10.50 11.72
CA SER A 163 -1.15 11.53 12.74
C SER A 163 -0.85 11.02 14.16
N ILE A 164 -1.22 9.76 14.44
CA ILE A 164 -1.10 9.14 15.76
C ILE A 164 0.38 8.92 16.15
N VAL A 165 1.25 8.76 15.15
CA VAL A 165 2.69 8.56 15.33
C VAL A 165 3.52 9.83 15.09
N GLY A 166 2.87 11.01 15.07
CA GLY A 166 3.54 12.30 15.06
C GLY A 166 3.83 12.88 13.67
N VAL A 167 3.38 12.25 12.60
CA VAL A 167 3.53 12.80 11.24
C VAL A 167 2.53 13.93 11.02
N THR A 168 3.03 15.10 10.59
CA THR A 168 2.18 16.24 10.26
C THR A 168 1.54 16.06 8.88
N GLU A 169 0.31 15.60 8.86
CA GLU A 169 -0.50 15.36 7.67
C GLU A 169 -1.88 16.04 7.84
N MET A 170 -2.85 15.76 6.95
CA MET A 170 -4.13 16.48 6.94
C MET A 170 -4.87 16.45 8.27
N LEU A 171 -4.96 15.29 8.95
CA LEU A 171 -5.70 15.16 10.20
C LEU A 171 -5.01 15.91 11.35
N THR A 172 -3.67 15.84 11.41
CA THR A 172 -2.85 16.61 12.35
C THR A 172 -3.05 18.10 12.14
N LEU A 173 -2.98 18.59 10.89
CA LEU A 173 -3.23 20.00 10.57
C LEU A 173 -4.66 20.42 10.89
N THR A 174 -5.65 19.56 10.67
CA THR A 174 -7.04 19.81 11.04
C THR A 174 -7.19 20.02 12.55
N ALA A 175 -6.55 19.17 13.36
CA ALA A 175 -6.55 19.30 14.82
C ALA A 175 -5.84 20.57 15.28
N GLN A 176 -4.71 20.94 14.68
CA GLN A 176 -3.98 22.18 14.98
C GLN A 176 -4.81 23.41 14.64
N VAL A 177 -5.47 23.45 13.49
CA VAL A 177 -6.36 24.53 13.09
C VAL A 177 -7.54 24.65 14.05
N HIS A 178 -8.17 23.53 14.44
CA HIS A 178 -9.25 23.53 15.41
C HIS A 178 -8.81 24.10 16.75
N ALA A 179 -7.63 23.73 17.24
CA ALA A 179 -7.07 24.25 18.48
C ALA A 179 -6.73 25.76 18.36
N ALA A 180 -6.14 26.20 17.23
CA ALA A 180 -5.80 27.60 16.96
C ALA A 180 -7.04 28.52 16.91
N GLU A 181 -8.19 27.98 16.49
CA GLU A 181 -9.48 28.69 16.51
C GLU A 181 -10.21 28.59 17.88
N GLY A 182 -9.47 28.22 18.93
CA GLY A 182 -9.98 28.18 20.30
C GLY A 182 -10.77 26.91 20.66
N GLY A 183 -10.66 25.85 19.87
CA GLY A 183 -11.32 24.56 20.14
C GLY A 183 -12.85 24.62 20.09
N ARG A 184 -13.42 25.58 19.34
CA ARG A 184 -14.87 25.81 19.27
C ARG A 184 -15.61 24.62 18.68
N PRO A 185 -16.61 24.04 19.38
CA PRO A 185 -17.32 22.84 18.91
C PRO A 185 -18.00 23.02 17.54
N GLU A 186 -18.42 24.23 17.20
CA GLU A 186 -19.08 24.52 15.91
C GLU A 186 -18.16 24.36 14.72
N LEU A 187 -16.83 24.44 14.93
CA LEU A 187 -15.83 24.30 13.87
C LEU A 187 -15.40 22.83 13.66
N PHE A 188 -15.74 21.94 14.59
CA PHE A 188 -15.38 20.53 14.47
C PHE A 188 -15.95 19.91 13.19
N ALA A 189 -17.28 19.96 13.03
CA ALA A 189 -17.94 19.37 11.87
C ALA A 189 -17.45 19.93 10.51
N PRO A 190 -17.33 21.27 10.31
CA PRO A 190 -16.84 21.78 9.03
C PRO A 190 -15.36 21.48 8.76
N LEU A 191 -14.47 21.45 9.78
CA LEU A 191 -13.04 21.16 9.58
C LEU A 191 -12.82 19.68 9.27
N TYR A 192 -13.33 18.78 10.10
CA TYR A 192 -13.18 17.34 9.89
C TYR A 192 -14.03 16.84 8.72
N GLY A 193 -15.19 17.48 8.47
CA GLY A 193 -16.01 17.20 7.29
C GLY A 193 -15.29 17.57 5.98
N PHE A 194 -14.50 18.65 5.98
CA PHE A 194 -13.66 19.00 4.84
C PHE A 194 -12.57 17.93 4.59
N ALA A 195 -11.92 17.44 5.67
CA ALA A 195 -10.95 16.35 5.55
C ALA A 195 -11.62 15.09 4.99
N LEU A 196 -12.76 14.69 5.54
CA LEU A 196 -13.55 13.56 5.05
C LEU A 196 -13.89 13.71 3.56
N LEU A 197 -14.35 14.91 3.15
CA LEU A 197 -14.71 15.20 1.77
C LEU A 197 -13.49 15.03 0.81
N CYS A 198 -12.32 15.50 1.22
CA CYS A 198 -11.11 15.36 0.41
C CYS A 198 -10.76 13.87 0.18
N PHE A 199 -10.75 13.04 1.23
CA PHE A 199 -10.51 11.60 1.09
C PHE A 199 -11.60 10.91 0.27
N PHE A 200 -12.86 11.26 0.49
CA PHE A 200 -13.98 10.72 -0.29
C PHE A 200 -13.84 11.04 -1.78
N LEU A 201 -13.63 12.32 -2.13
CA LEU A 201 -13.50 12.75 -3.53
C LEU A 201 -12.26 12.14 -4.22
N TYR A 202 -11.25 11.76 -3.46
CA TYR A 202 -10.07 11.09 -3.99
C TYR A 202 -10.27 9.59 -4.15
N CYS A 203 -10.73 8.89 -3.11
CA CYS A 203 -10.84 7.43 -3.12
C CYS A 203 -12.04 6.93 -3.92
N TYR A 204 -13.20 7.64 -3.88
CA TYR A 204 -14.42 7.20 -4.56
C TYR A 204 -14.26 7.00 -6.09
N PRO A 205 -13.63 7.92 -6.86
CA PRO A 205 -13.36 7.66 -8.27
C PRO A 205 -12.47 6.45 -8.52
N ILE A 206 -11.47 6.22 -7.67
CA ILE A 206 -10.57 5.07 -7.76
C ILE A 206 -11.35 3.77 -7.56
N ASP A 207 -12.19 3.71 -6.53
CA ASP A 207 -13.02 2.53 -6.25
C ASP A 207 -14.03 2.25 -7.36
N ARG A 208 -14.65 3.30 -7.92
CA ARG A 208 -15.57 3.18 -9.07
C ARG A 208 -14.85 2.64 -10.31
N PHE A 209 -13.64 3.11 -10.56
CA PHE A 209 -12.82 2.64 -11.68
C PHE A 209 -12.36 1.19 -11.44
N THR A 210 -11.97 0.83 -10.23
CA THR A 210 -11.60 -0.53 -9.83
C THR A 210 -12.77 -1.50 -10.09
N ALA A 211 -13.97 -1.17 -9.62
CA ALA A 211 -15.16 -1.98 -9.84
C ALA A 211 -15.54 -2.11 -11.33
N ALA A 212 -15.26 -1.10 -12.14
CA ALA A 212 -15.47 -1.18 -13.59
C ALA A 212 -14.46 -2.12 -14.27
N LEU A 213 -13.20 -2.10 -13.81
CA LEU A 213 -12.16 -3.02 -14.30
C LEU A 213 -12.44 -4.48 -13.90
N GLU A 214 -12.88 -4.73 -12.67
CA GLU A 214 -13.28 -6.06 -12.21
C GLU A 214 -14.32 -6.66 -13.14
N ARG A 215 -15.43 -5.96 -13.35
CA ARG A 215 -16.49 -6.41 -14.27
C ARG A 215 -15.99 -6.69 -15.70
N ARG A 216 -15.02 -5.91 -16.18
CA ARG A 216 -14.44 -6.10 -17.52
C ARG A 216 -13.54 -7.33 -17.62
N PHE A 217 -12.89 -7.73 -16.54
CA PHE A 217 -11.95 -8.86 -16.53
C PHE A 217 -12.57 -10.17 -16.05
N GLU A 218 -13.69 -10.14 -15.31
CA GLU A 218 -14.46 -11.32 -14.94
C GLU A 218 -15.24 -11.95 -16.13
N THR A 219 -15.62 -11.14 -17.09
CA THR A 219 -16.42 -11.56 -18.26
C THR A 219 -15.57 -12.15 -19.41
N ARG A 220 -14.32 -12.43 -19.19
CA ARG A 220 -13.41 -13.06 -20.17
C ARG A 220 -12.62 -14.20 -19.52
#